data_ca8b3be64876747191ad6a6d702a95d0
#
_entry.id   ca8b3be64876747191ad6a6d702a95d0
#
_cell.length_a   1.000
_cell.length_b   1.000
_cell.length_c   1.000
_cell.angle_alpha   90.00
_cell.angle_beta   90.00
_cell.angle_gamma   90.00
#
_symmetry.space_group_name_H-M   'P 1'
#
loop_
_entity.id
_entity.type
_entity.pdbx_description
1 polymer ?
#
loop_
_entity_poly.entity_id
_entity_poly.type
_entity_poly.pdbx_seq_one_letter_code
_entity_poly.pdbx_strand_id
1 'polypeptide(L)'
;WCPEEKILFSCDVLGAHYCEPYTFDTNMAYPAKYEEAFKGYYDAIFGPFPSYVQNGLAKIKALDVQVVCNSHGPVLTRGCRLEWAMDRYEEWSRPQKNEVPLIPLFYCSAYGNTGKIADMLRAGILEEIPHADCQIYDINAHDMAFLQGLLNRSDAFGIGSPTINADAVAPVWNLLSHVDAINNRKRPVLVFGSYGWSGEAVPNLIARLKGLKSDVFEEGFRTIFVPSEEELQKAKEFGKQFARSLAK
;
A
#
# COMPACT_ATOMS: atom_id res chain seq x y z
N TRP A 1 9.01 8.57 -29.78
CA TRP A 1 10.33 9.17 -29.79
C TRP A 1 10.72 9.57 -31.21
N CYS A 2 11.11 10.81 -31.40
CA CYS A 2 11.64 11.35 -32.65
C CYS A 2 13.15 11.62 -32.47
N PRO A 3 14.03 10.69 -32.89
CA PRO A 3 15.48 10.81 -32.64
C PRO A 3 16.13 11.99 -33.38
N GLU A 4 15.63 12.33 -34.55
CA GLU A 4 16.14 13.41 -35.41
C GLU A 4 16.03 14.75 -34.73
N GLU A 5 14.89 15.02 -34.08
CA GLU A 5 14.59 16.28 -33.40
C GLU A 5 14.81 16.18 -31.88
N LYS A 6 15.14 14.98 -31.35
CA LYS A 6 15.29 14.70 -29.92
C LYS A 6 14.04 15.05 -29.11
N ILE A 7 12.87 14.82 -29.70
CA ILE A 7 11.56 15.08 -29.11
C ILE A 7 10.92 13.79 -28.62
N LEU A 8 10.48 13.79 -27.38
CA LEU A 8 9.68 12.70 -26.78
C LEU A 8 8.21 13.14 -26.67
N PHE A 9 7.31 12.39 -27.27
CA PHE A 9 5.87 12.49 -27.02
C PHE A 9 5.51 11.51 -25.91
N SER A 10 5.35 12.03 -24.68
CA SER A 10 5.28 11.21 -23.48
C SER A 10 3.85 10.88 -23.03
N CYS A 11 2.83 11.34 -23.76
CA CYS A 11 1.43 11.25 -23.34
C CYS A 11 1.26 11.86 -21.92
N ASP A 12 0.79 11.08 -20.95
CA ASP A 12 0.54 11.57 -19.58
C ASP A 12 1.82 11.71 -18.73
N VAL A 13 2.90 11.01 -19.10
CA VAL A 13 4.15 11.06 -18.33
C VAL A 13 4.77 12.46 -18.37
N LEU A 14 5.12 13.01 -17.21
CA LEU A 14 5.61 14.37 -17.03
C LEU A 14 4.57 15.45 -17.36
N GLY A 15 3.27 15.10 -17.34
CA GLY A 15 2.17 16.04 -17.52
C GLY A 15 1.73 16.72 -16.22
N ALA A 16 0.89 17.75 -16.39
CA ALA A 16 0.24 18.45 -15.28
C ALA A 16 -1.13 18.99 -15.73
N HIS A 17 -2.16 18.91 -14.89
CA HIS A 17 -3.43 19.61 -15.13
C HIS A 17 -3.26 21.11 -14.83
N TYR A 18 -2.52 21.77 -15.69
CA TYR A 18 -2.18 23.19 -15.57
C TYR A 18 -2.25 23.88 -16.95
N CYS A 19 -2.88 25.02 -16.98
CA CYS A 19 -3.01 25.82 -18.18
C CYS A 19 -2.14 27.08 -18.09
N GLU A 20 -1.27 27.25 -19.07
CA GLU A 20 -0.47 28.46 -19.29
C GLU A 20 -0.83 29.11 -20.63
N PRO A 21 -0.71 30.45 -20.75
CA PRO A 21 -0.84 31.14 -22.04
C PRO A 21 0.25 30.74 -23.04
N TYR A 22 1.40 30.29 -22.53
CA TYR A 22 2.57 29.93 -23.31
C TYR A 22 2.73 28.43 -23.40
N THR A 23 3.08 27.93 -24.58
CA THR A 23 3.21 26.50 -24.83
C THR A 23 4.43 25.88 -24.14
N PHE A 24 5.52 26.64 -24.02
CA PHE A 24 6.80 26.13 -23.48
C PHE A 24 7.01 26.57 -22.03
N ASP A 25 7.70 25.74 -21.26
CA ASP A 25 8.06 25.95 -19.85
C ASP A 25 8.98 27.14 -19.59
N THR A 26 9.67 27.64 -20.61
CA THR A 26 10.59 28.80 -20.54
C THR A 26 9.91 30.11 -20.15
N ASN A 27 8.61 30.24 -20.38
CA ASN A 27 7.84 31.48 -20.15
C ASN A 27 6.72 31.28 -19.10
N MET A 28 6.89 30.38 -18.18
CA MET A 28 5.89 30.05 -17.16
C MET A 28 5.59 31.23 -16.23
N ALA A 29 4.32 31.66 -16.18
CA ALA A 29 3.92 32.83 -15.41
C ALA A 29 3.83 32.55 -13.89
N TYR A 30 3.40 31.35 -13.50
CA TYR A 30 3.17 30.98 -12.11
C TYR A 30 3.82 29.64 -11.75
N PRO A 31 5.17 29.59 -11.61
CA PRO A 31 5.89 28.34 -11.38
C PRO A 31 5.41 27.54 -10.16
N ALA A 32 5.09 28.21 -9.05
CA ALA A 32 4.63 27.53 -7.82
C ALA A 32 3.28 26.83 -8.02
N LYS A 33 2.35 27.43 -8.77
CA LYS A 33 1.07 26.80 -9.10
C LYS A 33 1.24 25.61 -10.04
N TYR A 34 2.18 25.71 -10.97
CA TYR A 34 2.54 24.58 -11.83
C TYR A 34 3.10 23.41 -11.00
N GLU A 35 4.01 23.68 -10.06
CA GLU A 35 4.61 22.64 -9.21
C GLU A 35 3.56 21.93 -8.34
N GLU A 36 2.62 22.68 -7.80
CA GLU A 36 1.46 22.11 -7.07
C GLU A 36 0.60 21.24 -7.98
N ALA A 37 0.23 21.71 -9.17
CA ALA A 37 -0.56 20.97 -10.13
C ALA A 37 0.18 19.73 -10.66
N PHE A 38 1.49 19.84 -10.89
CA PHE A 38 2.36 18.74 -11.32
C PHE A 38 2.41 17.62 -10.27
N LYS A 39 2.55 17.98 -8.98
CA LYS A 39 2.51 17.03 -7.86
C LYS A 39 1.14 16.38 -7.75
N GLY A 40 0.05 17.16 -7.79
CA GLY A 40 -1.32 16.65 -7.74
C GLY A 40 -1.64 15.69 -8.89
N TYR A 41 -1.16 15.98 -10.09
CA TYR A 41 -1.30 15.11 -11.26
C TYR A 41 -0.53 13.81 -11.08
N TYR A 42 0.73 13.89 -10.61
CA TYR A 42 1.52 12.70 -10.29
C TYR A 42 0.81 11.80 -9.28
N ASP A 43 0.35 12.36 -8.17
CA ASP A 43 -0.32 11.59 -7.10
C ASP A 43 -1.57 10.86 -7.59
N ALA A 44 -2.36 11.54 -8.41
CA ALA A 44 -3.62 10.98 -8.93
C ALA A 44 -3.41 9.90 -10.01
N ILE A 45 -2.41 10.07 -10.90
CA ILE A 45 -2.25 9.24 -12.10
C ILE A 45 -1.12 8.21 -11.93
N PHE A 46 0.01 8.60 -11.35
CA PHE A 46 1.24 7.79 -11.28
C PHE A 46 1.57 7.30 -9.87
N GLY A 47 1.08 7.97 -8.83
CA GLY A 47 1.30 7.60 -7.44
C GLY A 47 1.05 6.13 -7.13
N PRO A 48 -0.01 5.48 -7.68
CA PRO A 48 -0.26 4.05 -7.51
C PRO A 48 0.75 3.14 -8.25
N PHE A 49 1.63 3.67 -9.12
CA PHE A 49 2.46 2.90 -10.05
C PHE A 49 3.97 3.17 -9.93
N PRO A 50 4.58 3.29 -8.75
CA PRO A 50 5.96 3.75 -8.59
C PRO A 50 6.98 2.91 -9.37
N SER A 51 6.85 1.59 -9.40
CA SER A 51 7.76 0.70 -10.14
C SER A 51 7.68 0.91 -11.65
N TYR A 52 6.49 1.21 -12.18
CA TYR A 52 6.32 1.52 -13.61
C TYR A 52 6.91 2.88 -13.95
N VAL A 53 6.77 3.87 -13.05
CA VAL A 53 7.41 5.18 -13.21
C VAL A 53 8.91 5.05 -13.26
N GLN A 54 9.54 4.33 -12.34
CA GLN A 54 10.99 4.07 -12.33
C GLN A 54 11.47 3.42 -13.64
N ASN A 55 10.75 2.39 -14.12
CA ASN A 55 11.06 1.73 -15.38
C ASN A 55 10.90 2.67 -16.59
N GLY A 56 9.89 3.53 -16.58
CA GLY A 56 9.66 4.55 -17.61
C GLY A 56 10.78 5.59 -17.64
N LEU A 57 11.13 6.14 -16.47
CA LEU A 57 12.24 7.09 -16.32
C LEU A 57 13.58 6.52 -16.78
N ALA A 58 13.88 5.26 -16.45
CA ALA A 58 15.10 4.60 -16.90
C ALA A 58 15.19 4.56 -18.43
N LYS A 59 14.07 4.29 -19.13
CA LYS A 59 14.01 4.33 -20.60
C LYS A 59 14.20 5.75 -21.15
N ILE A 60 13.56 6.75 -20.55
CA ILE A 60 13.68 8.16 -20.97
C ILE A 60 15.12 8.65 -20.79
N LYS A 61 15.74 8.32 -19.65
CA LYS A 61 17.15 8.69 -19.35
C LYS A 61 18.16 8.08 -20.31
N ALA A 62 17.83 6.94 -20.93
CA ALA A 62 18.67 6.32 -21.96
C ALA A 62 18.60 7.03 -23.33
N LEU A 63 17.67 7.98 -23.49
CA LEU A 63 17.50 8.77 -24.70
C LEU A 63 18.09 10.17 -24.51
N ASP A 64 18.61 10.76 -25.60
CA ASP A 64 19.09 12.16 -25.59
C ASP A 64 17.91 13.14 -25.83
N VAL A 65 16.93 13.13 -24.89
CA VAL A 65 15.73 13.95 -24.99
C VAL A 65 16.08 15.42 -24.73
N GLN A 66 15.67 16.31 -25.66
CA GLN A 66 15.80 17.75 -25.51
C GLN A 66 14.45 18.40 -25.20
N VAL A 67 13.36 17.83 -25.70
CA VAL A 67 12.01 18.36 -25.55
C VAL A 67 11.05 17.22 -25.24
N VAL A 68 10.17 17.45 -24.27
CA VAL A 68 9.06 16.54 -23.96
C VAL A 68 7.73 17.24 -24.29
N CYS A 69 7.00 16.68 -25.23
CA CYS A 69 5.63 17.05 -25.55
C CYS A 69 4.69 16.10 -24.83
N ASN A 70 4.20 16.50 -23.67
CA ASN A 70 3.18 15.76 -22.93
C ASN A 70 1.76 16.11 -23.41
N SER A 71 0.75 15.35 -22.99
CA SER A 71 -0.66 15.59 -23.36
C SER A 71 -1.33 16.65 -22.47
N HIS A 72 -0.76 17.00 -21.34
CA HIS A 72 -1.32 17.90 -20.33
C HIS A 72 -0.27 18.84 -19.77
N GLY A 73 -0.49 20.15 -19.86
CA GLY A 73 0.41 21.17 -19.36
C GLY A 73 1.42 21.68 -20.41
N PRO A 74 2.43 22.44 -19.98
CA PRO A 74 3.43 23.02 -20.90
C PRO A 74 4.39 21.96 -21.44
N VAL A 75 4.92 22.22 -22.63
CA VAL A 75 6.05 21.48 -23.20
C VAL A 75 7.28 21.72 -22.36
N LEU A 76 7.96 20.64 -21.95
CA LEU A 76 9.14 20.70 -21.09
C LEU A 76 10.42 20.67 -21.93
N THR A 77 11.37 21.54 -21.61
CA THR A 77 12.62 21.65 -22.36
C THR A 77 13.84 21.41 -21.46
N ARG A 78 14.89 20.84 -22.06
CA ARG A 78 16.17 20.63 -21.42
C ARG A 78 16.80 21.97 -21.05
N GLY A 79 17.40 22.06 -19.88
CA GLY A 79 17.95 23.31 -19.34
C GLY A 79 16.89 24.24 -18.73
N CYS A 80 15.60 23.84 -18.71
CA CYS A 80 14.54 24.56 -18.02
C CYS A 80 13.85 23.62 -16.99
N ARG A 81 12.68 23.05 -17.30
CA ARG A 81 11.92 22.25 -16.34
C ARG A 81 12.01 20.73 -16.56
N LEU A 82 12.58 20.26 -17.66
CA LEU A 82 12.62 18.84 -17.98
C LEU A 82 13.38 18.04 -16.90
N GLU A 83 14.59 18.48 -16.53
CA GLU A 83 15.40 17.81 -15.51
C GLU A 83 14.69 17.83 -14.15
N TRP A 84 14.17 19.00 -13.76
CA TRP A 84 13.41 19.13 -12.52
C TRP A 84 12.21 18.17 -12.48
N ALA A 85 11.45 18.07 -13.55
CA ALA A 85 10.28 17.18 -13.63
C ALA A 85 10.67 15.70 -13.53
N MET A 86 11.77 15.31 -14.18
CA MET A 86 12.30 13.94 -14.08
C MET A 86 12.81 13.63 -12.67
N ASP A 87 13.49 14.56 -12.03
CA ASP A 87 13.99 14.40 -10.65
C ASP A 87 12.83 14.28 -9.66
N ARG A 88 11.73 15.06 -9.83
CA ARG A 88 10.54 14.93 -8.99
C ARG A 88 9.86 13.56 -9.17
N TYR A 89 9.68 13.10 -10.39
CA TYR A 89 9.14 11.76 -10.66
C TYR A 89 10.01 10.66 -10.07
N GLU A 90 11.34 10.77 -10.18
CA GLU A 90 12.27 9.83 -9.57
C GLU A 90 12.17 9.83 -8.04
N GLU A 91 12.15 11.01 -7.41
CA GLU A 91 12.02 11.16 -5.96
C GLU A 91 10.69 10.57 -5.47
N TRP A 92 9.58 10.95 -6.08
CA TRP A 92 8.23 10.52 -5.65
C TRP A 92 7.95 9.05 -5.91
N SER A 93 8.60 8.45 -6.89
CA SER A 93 8.46 7.03 -7.21
C SER A 93 9.47 6.12 -6.50
N ARG A 94 10.37 6.66 -5.68
CA ARG A 94 11.28 5.83 -4.88
C ARG A 94 10.48 4.91 -3.98
N PRO A 95 10.78 3.61 -3.95
CA PRO A 95 10.17 2.71 -2.99
C PRO A 95 10.42 3.22 -1.57
N GLN A 96 9.36 3.56 -0.87
CA GLN A 96 9.47 3.87 0.55
C GLN A 96 9.69 2.56 1.29
N LYS A 97 10.88 2.38 1.83
CA LYS A 97 11.20 1.26 2.69
C LYS A 97 11.13 1.74 4.14
N ASN A 98 10.38 1.04 4.95
CA ASN A 98 10.35 1.33 6.38
C ASN A 98 11.72 1.01 6.98
N GLU A 99 12.22 1.87 7.89
CA GLU A 99 13.49 1.66 8.59
C GLU A 99 13.41 0.44 9.52
N VAL A 100 12.25 0.23 10.11
CA VAL A 100 11.91 -0.97 10.87
C VAL A 100 10.70 -1.65 10.24
N PRO A 101 10.62 -3.00 10.24
CA PRO A 101 9.46 -3.70 9.69
C PRO A 101 8.15 -3.23 10.31
N LEU A 102 7.23 -2.72 9.50
CA LEU A 102 5.92 -2.23 9.92
C LEU A 102 4.87 -3.33 9.69
N ILE A 103 4.35 -3.92 10.78
CA ILE A 103 3.46 -5.08 10.75
C ILE A 103 2.23 -4.84 11.62
N PRO A 104 1.29 -3.96 11.21
CA PRO A 104 0.07 -3.72 11.97
C PRO A 104 -0.88 -4.92 11.92
N LEU A 105 -1.55 -5.20 13.04
CA LEU A 105 -2.61 -6.19 13.13
C LEU A 105 -3.94 -5.47 13.37
N PHE A 106 -4.79 -5.45 12.34
CA PHE A 106 -6.11 -4.83 12.39
C PHE A 106 -7.15 -5.87 12.79
N TYR A 107 -8.09 -5.50 13.65
CA TYR A 107 -9.15 -6.42 14.03
C TYR A 107 -10.44 -5.70 14.43
N CYS A 108 -11.54 -6.43 14.37
CA CYS A 108 -12.75 -6.16 15.14
C CYS A 108 -12.98 -7.27 16.14
N SER A 109 -13.61 -6.96 17.27
CA SER A 109 -13.98 -7.96 18.25
C SER A 109 -15.32 -7.63 18.89
N ALA A 110 -16.24 -8.61 18.91
CA ALA A 110 -17.55 -8.43 19.54
C ALA A 110 -17.49 -8.61 21.07
N TYR A 111 -16.68 -9.59 21.54
CA TYR A 111 -16.59 -10.00 22.92
C TYR A 111 -15.14 -10.05 23.44
N GLY A 112 -14.22 -9.38 22.79
CA GLY A 112 -12.79 -9.37 23.15
C GLY A 112 -11.98 -10.58 22.65
N ASN A 113 -12.61 -11.63 22.12
CA ASN A 113 -11.92 -12.88 21.78
C ASN A 113 -10.96 -12.72 20.60
N THR A 114 -11.36 -12.04 19.52
CA THR A 114 -10.47 -11.73 18.38
C THR A 114 -9.29 -10.85 18.82
N GLY A 115 -9.51 -9.92 19.77
CA GLY A 115 -8.45 -9.10 20.34
C GLY A 115 -7.39 -9.93 21.09
N LYS A 116 -7.81 -10.92 21.92
CA LYS A 116 -6.88 -11.84 22.60
C LYS A 116 -6.01 -12.61 21.62
N ILE A 117 -6.60 -13.05 20.50
CA ILE A 117 -5.85 -13.71 19.42
C ILE A 117 -4.82 -12.74 18.81
N ALA A 118 -5.22 -11.49 18.52
CA ALA A 118 -4.33 -10.46 17.99
C ALA A 118 -3.13 -10.19 18.92
N ASP A 119 -3.36 -10.10 20.23
CA ASP A 119 -2.30 -9.94 21.26
C ASP A 119 -1.27 -11.08 21.19
N MET A 120 -1.74 -12.33 21.08
CA MET A 120 -0.85 -13.49 21.04
C MET A 120 -0.10 -13.60 19.73
N LEU A 121 -0.75 -13.30 18.60
CA LEU A 121 -0.08 -13.21 17.28
C LEU A 121 1.03 -12.15 17.31
N ARG A 122 0.73 -10.96 17.85
CA ARG A 122 1.71 -9.89 18.05
C ARG A 122 2.89 -10.36 18.92
N ALA A 123 2.60 -11.00 20.06
CA ALA A 123 3.65 -11.51 20.92
C ALA A 123 4.56 -12.51 20.20
N GLY A 124 3.99 -13.39 19.36
CA GLY A 124 4.76 -14.32 18.55
C GLY A 124 5.61 -13.62 17.47
N ILE A 125 5.06 -12.62 16.79
CA ILE A 125 5.80 -11.83 15.80
C ILE A 125 6.99 -11.12 16.44
N LEU A 126 6.78 -10.47 17.57
CA LEU A 126 7.83 -9.73 18.27
C LEU A 126 8.90 -10.63 18.93
N GLU A 127 8.62 -11.90 19.19
CA GLU A 127 9.68 -12.85 19.60
C GLU A 127 10.67 -13.15 18.46
N GLU A 128 10.20 -13.19 17.21
CA GLU A 128 11.06 -13.47 16.05
C GLU A 128 11.67 -12.19 15.45
N ILE A 129 10.94 -11.08 15.50
CA ILE A 129 11.37 -9.77 14.97
C ILE A 129 11.21 -8.71 16.08
N PRO A 130 12.09 -8.68 17.08
CA PRO A 130 11.93 -7.82 18.28
C PRO A 130 11.92 -6.32 17.99
N HIS A 131 12.50 -5.90 16.85
CA HIS A 131 12.57 -4.49 16.44
C HIS A 131 11.44 -4.07 15.50
N ALA A 132 10.48 -4.96 15.18
CA ALA A 132 9.36 -4.60 14.33
C ALA A 132 8.40 -3.63 15.04
N ASP A 133 7.88 -2.67 14.30
CA ASP A 133 6.68 -1.90 14.71
C ASP A 133 5.44 -2.76 14.43
N CYS A 134 5.10 -3.57 15.42
CA CYS A 134 3.95 -4.47 15.36
C CYS A 134 2.96 -4.09 16.45
N GLN A 135 1.93 -3.34 16.08
CA GLN A 135 0.86 -2.90 16.98
C GLN A 135 -0.48 -3.52 16.57
N ILE A 136 -1.38 -3.66 17.53
CA ILE A 136 -2.76 -4.10 17.29
C ILE A 136 -3.69 -2.89 17.23
N TYR A 137 -4.65 -2.90 16.30
CA TYR A 137 -5.59 -1.81 16.07
C TYR A 137 -7.02 -2.35 16.01
N ASP A 138 -7.83 -1.99 17.02
CA ASP A 138 -9.28 -2.18 16.89
C ASP A 138 -9.81 -1.19 15.87
N ILE A 139 -10.35 -1.69 14.76
CA ILE A 139 -10.84 -0.88 13.64
C ILE A 139 -11.92 0.10 14.10
N ASN A 140 -12.73 -0.26 15.10
CA ASN A 140 -13.80 0.61 15.62
C ASN A 140 -13.27 1.75 16.51
N ALA A 141 -12.04 1.66 17.00
CA ALA A 141 -11.46 2.65 17.91
C ALA A 141 -10.60 3.72 17.21
N HIS A 142 -10.42 3.61 15.90
CA HIS A 142 -9.51 4.48 15.15
C HIS A 142 -10.18 5.10 13.92
N ASP A 143 -9.66 6.24 13.49
CA ASP A 143 -10.07 6.88 12.24
C ASP A 143 -9.70 6.02 11.03
N MET A 144 -10.62 5.91 10.07
CA MET A 144 -10.45 5.04 8.90
C MET A 144 -9.30 5.51 7.99
N ALA A 145 -9.10 6.82 7.81
CA ALA A 145 -8.02 7.35 6.98
C ALA A 145 -6.64 7.03 7.60
N PHE A 146 -6.53 7.08 8.93
CA PHE A 146 -5.33 6.64 9.63
C PHE A 146 -5.05 5.15 9.39
N LEU A 147 -6.06 4.28 9.55
CA LEU A 147 -5.90 2.83 9.35
C LEU A 147 -5.53 2.49 7.90
N GLN A 148 -6.14 3.16 6.93
CA GLN A 148 -5.83 3.01 5.50
C GLN A 148 -4.38 3.41 5.19
N GLY A 149 -3.94 4.55 5.70
CA GLY A 149 -2.56 5.01 5.55
C GLY A 149 -1.56 4.02 6.13
N LEU A 150 -1.85 3.48 7.31
CA LEU A 150 -1.02 2.49 7.99
C LEU A 150 -0.98 1.16 7.21
N LEU A 151 -2.13 0.67 6.75
CA LEU A 151 -2.25 -0.55 5.96
C LEU A 151 -1.45 -0.45 4.65
N ASN A 152 -1.62 0.66 3.90
CA ASN A 152 -1.01 0.77 2.58
C ASN A 152 0.51 0.96 2.61
N ARG A 153 1.09 1.47 3.71
CA ARG A 153 2.55 1.58 3.88
C ARG A 153 3.20 0.44 4.68
N SER A 154 2.41 -0.54 5.20
CA SER A 154 2.95 -1.67 5.97
C SER A 154 3.80 -2.61 5.10
N ASP A 155 4.79 -3.28 5.67
CA ASP A 155 5.58 -4.32 5.00
C ASP A 155 4.82 -5.66 4.94
N ALA A 156 4.05 -5.94 5.99
CA ALA A 156 3.10 -7.04 6.11
C ALA A 156 1.96 -6.59 7.03
N PHE A 157 0.83 -7.26 7.05
CA PHE A 157 -0.23 -6.93 8.00
C PHE A 157 -1.04 -8.15 8.43
N GLY A 158 -1.73 -8.03 9.57
CA GLY A 158 -2.75 -8.98 10.00
C GLY A 158 -4.14 -8.37 9.90
N ILE A 159 -5.14 -9.21 9.59
CA ILE A 159 -6.54 -8.80 9.58
C ILE A 159 -7.40 -9.83 10.32
N GLY A 160 -8.17 -9.39 11.30
CA GLY A 160 -8.98 -10.24 12.17
C GLY A 160 -10.44 -9.83 12.25
N SER A 161 -11.33 -10.83 12.27
CA SER A 161 -12.77 -10.62 12.41
C SER A 161 -13.42 -11.71 13.24
N PRO A 162 -14.44 -11.39 14.06
CA PRO A 162 -15.40 -12.41 14.47
C PRO A 162 -16.25 -12.81 13.25
N THR A 163 -16.82 -14.03 13.27
CA THR A 163 -17.85 -14.42 12.31
C THR A 163 -19.21 -14.03 12.86
N ILE A 164 -19.88 -13.11 12.16
CA ILE A 164 -21.27 -12.72 12.44
C ILE A 164 -22.04 -12.81 11.13
N ASN A 165 -23.22 -13.41 11.15
CA ASN A 165 -24.05 -13.60 9.97
C ASN A 165 -23.31 -14.29 8.81
N ALA A 166 -22.56 -15.36 9.13
CA ALA A 166 -21.78 -16.17 8.20
C ALA A 166 -20.69 -15.39 7.42
N ASP A 167 -20.23 -14.23 7.94
CA ASP A 167 -19.22 -13.40 7.26
C ASP A 167 -18.36 -12.62 8.27
N ALA A 168 -17.33 -11.95 7.76
CA ALA A 168 -16.60 -10.93 8.49
C ALA A 168 -17.48 -9.67 8.68
N VAL A 169 -17.22 -8.95 9.76
CA VAL A 169 -18.02 -7.76 10.08
C VAL A 169 -17.72 -6.57 9.17
N ALA A 170 -18.72 -5.71 8.96
CA ALA A 170 -18.67 -4.58 8.03
C ALA A 170 -17.44 -3.67 8.18
N PRO A 171 -16.95 -3.29 9.38
CA PRO A 171 -15.75 -2.44 9.49
C PRO A 171 -14.49 -3.09 8.90
N VAL A 172 -14.35 -4.41 9.01
CA VAL A 172 -13.22 -5.15 8.40
C VAL A 172 -13.30 -5.10 6.88
N TRP A 173 -14.49 -5.33 6.31
CA TRP A 173 -14.70 -5.19 4.86
C TRP A 173 -14.46 -3.76 4.38
N ASN A 174 -14.88 -2.75 5.15
CA ASN A 174 -14.63 -1.36 4.82
C ASN A 174 -13.12 -1.07 4.74
N LEU A 175 -12.33 -1.49 5.73
CA LEU A 175 -10.88 -1.34 5.69
C LEU A 175 -10.27 -2.05 4.48
N LEU A 176 -10.68 -3.29 4.18
CA LEU A 176 -10.18 -4.03 3.03
C LEU A 176 -10.59 -3.46 1.67
N SER A 177 -11.66 -2.66 1.61
CA SER A 177 -12.06 -1.97 0.37
C SER A 177 -11.07 -0.87 -0.04
N HIS A 178 -10.24 -0.41 0.89
CA HIS A 178 -9.22 0.63 0.68
C HIS A 178 -7.80 0.08 0.48
N VAL A 179 -7.65 -1.24 0.39
CA VAL A 179 -6.34 -1.84 0.05
C VAL A 179 -5.97 -1.41 -1.37
N ASP A 180 -4.83 -0.76 -1.50
CA ASP A 180 -4.24 -0.46 -2.80
C ASP A 180 -3.83 -1.78 -3.48
N ALA A 181 -4.66 -2.24 -4.42
CA ALA A 181 -4.50 -3.52 -5.10
C ALA A 181 -3.24 -3.61 -5.98
N ILE A 182 -2.60 -2.47 -6.29
CA ILE A 182 -1.40 -2.40 -7.12
C ILE A 182 -0.16 -2.53 -6.24
N ASN A 183 -0.04 -1.70 -5.22
CA ASN A 183 1.12 -1.66 -4.34
C ASN A 183 1.10 -2.74 -3.25
N ASN A 184 -0.05 -3.34 -2.97
CA ASN A 184 -0.20 -4.46 -2.03
C ASN A 184 -0.04 -5.86 -2.67
N ARG A 185 0.29 -5.94 -3.97
CA ARG A 185 0.54 -7.25 -4.61
C ARG A 185 1.72 -7.94 -3.96
N LYS A 186 1.54 -9.24 -3.64
CA LYS A 186 2.50 -10.08 -2.93
C LYS A 186 2.86 -9.60 -1.52
N ARG A 187 2.11 -8.65 -0.94
CA ARG A 187 2.31 -8.28 0.45
C ARG A 187 1.88 -9.43 1.35
N PRO A 188 2.73 -9.86 2.30
CA PRO A 188 2.39 -10.92 3.24
C PRO A 188 1.24 -10.51 4.16
N VAL A 189 0.25 -11.38 4.30
CA VAL A 189 -0.93 -11.11 5.11
C VAL A 189 -1.28 -12.30 5.99
N LEU A 190 -1.50 -12.02 7.27
CA LEU A 190 -1.98 -12.95 8.28
C LEU A 190 -3.48 -12.73 8.49
N VAL A 191 -4.29 -13.79 8.38
CA VAL A 191 -5.74 -13.71 8.64
C VAL A 191 -6.10 -14.50 9.89
N PHE A 192 -6.95 -13.93 10.75
CA PHE A 192 -7.36 -14.60 11.99
C PHE A 192 -8.79 -14.25 12.41
N GLY A 193 -9.36 -15.02 13.31
CA GLY A 193 -10.71 -14.75 13.76
C GLY A 193 -11.23 -15.66 14.87
N SER A 194 -12.38 -15.27 15.42
CA SER A 194 -13.15 -16.08 16.37
C SER A 194 -14.58 -16.32 15.84
N TYR A 195 -15.19 -17.42 16.21
CA TYR A 195 -16.54 -17.77 15.73
C TYR A 195 -17.29 -18.62 16.72
N GLY A 196 -18.64 -18.69 16.57
CA GLY A 196 -19.50 -19.49 17.43
C GLY A 196 -20.05 -20.77 16.78
N TRP A 197 -20.25 -20.76 15.46
CA TRP A 197 -20.87 -21.85 14.71
C TRP A 197 -20.02 -22.41 13.59
N SER A 198 -19.77 -21.64 12.53
CA SER A 198 -19.21 -22.13 11.27
C SER A 198 -17.93 -21.46 10.79
N GLY A 199 -17.66 -20.21 11.17
CA GLY A 199 -16.35 -19.56 11.03
C GLY A 199 -15.97 -19.10 9.62
N GLU A 200 -16.91 -18.59 8.84
CA GLU A 200 -16.75 -18.18 7.45
C GLU A 200 -15.91 -16.88 7.28
N ALA A 201 -15.83 -16.03 8.31
CA ALA A 201 -15.11 -14.76 8.23
C ALA A 201 -13.66 -14.94 7.71
N VAL A 202 -12.90 -15.88 8.28
CA VAL A 202 -11.50 -16.10 7.89
C VAL A 202 -11.37 -16.59 6.45
N PRO A 203 -12.06 -17.66 5.98
CA PRO A 203 -11.99 -18.05 4.58
C PRO A 203 -12.49 -16.96 3.61
N ASN A 204 -13.52 -16.17 3.95
CA ASN A 204 -14.00 -15.09 3.11
C ASN A 204 -12.94 -13.98 2.97
N LEU A 205 -12.29 -13.58 4.06
CA LEU A 205 -11.18 -12.64 4.05
C LEU A 205 -9.99 -13.14 3.23
N ILE A 206 -9.64 -14.43 3.38
CA ILE A 206 -8.59 -15.07 2.58
C ILE A 206 -8.91 -15.01 1.09
N ALA A 207 -10.14 -15.39 0.71
CA ALA A 207 -10.59 -15.35 -0.67
C ALA A 207 -10.46 -13.92 -1.27
N ARG A 208 -10.87 -12.90 -0.52
CA ARG A 208 -10.75 -11.49 -0.93
C ARG A 208 -9.28 -11.08 -1.12
N LEU A 209 -8.41 -11.39 -0.15
CA LEU A 209 -7.00 -11.03 -0.18
C LEU A 209 -6.25 -11.74 -1.32
N LYS A 210 -6.54 -13.02 -1.56
CA LYS A 210 -6.04 -13.74 -2.73
C LYS A 210 -6.51 -13.12 -4.04
N GLY A 211 -7.76 -12.62 -4.10
CA GLY A 211 -8.27 -11.84 -5.23
C GLY A 211 -7.50 -10.54 -5.47
N LEU A 212 -7.01 -9.89 -4.43
CA LEU A 212 -6.14 -8.71 -4.47
C LEU A 212 -4.68 -9.05 -4.78
N LYS A 213 -4.33 -10.33 -4.95
CA LYS A 213 -2.96 -10.84 -5.19
C LYS A 213 -2.01 -10.62 -4.00
N SER A 214 -2.55 -10.50 -2.78
CA SER A 214 -1.74 -10.55 -1.55
C SER A 214 -1.18 -11.94 -1.33
N ASP A 215 -0.05 -12.04 -0.63
CA ASP A 215 0.54 -13.31 -0.21
C ASP A 215 -0.05 -13.72 1.15
N VAL A 216 -1.11 -14.50 1.11
CA VAL A 216 -1.84 -14.91 2.31
C VAL A 216 -1.13 -16.08 2.97
N PHE A 217 -0.72 -15.87 4.23
CA PHE A 217 -0.03 -16.88 5.02
C PHE A 217 -0.98 -18.01 5.44
N GLU A 218 -0.75 -19.19 4.91
CA GLU A 218 -1.50 -20.44 5.19
C GLU A 218 -3.04 -20.30 5.05
N GLU A 219 -3.80 -21.03 5.89
CA GLU A 219 -5.26 -21.00 5.91
C GLU A 219 -5.83 -20.06 6.99
N GLY A 220 -4.96 -19.21 7.59
CA GLY A 220 -5.34 -18.33 8.68
C GLY A 220 -5.51 -19.06 10.02
N PHE A 221 -5.76 -18.30 11.08
CA PHE A 221 -5.93 -18.81 12.44
C PHE A 221 -7.37 -18.59 12.93
N ARG A 222 -8.00 -19.63 13.50
CA ARG A 222 -9.40 -19.56 14.00
C ARG A 222 -9.54 -20.25 15.33
N THR A 223 -10.38 -19.68 16.22
CA THR A 223 -10.80 -20.32 17.48
C THR A 223 -12.32 -20.26 17.64
N ILE A 224 -12.85 -21.23 18.40
CA ILE A 224 -14.29 -21.29 18.73
C ILE A 224 -14.51 -20.54 20.05
N PHE A 225 -15.40 -19.53 20.05
CA PHE A 225 -15.76 -18.72 21.22
C PHE A 225 -14.54 -18.13 21.95
N VAL A 226 -14.43 -18.42 23.23
CA VAL A 226 -13.34 -17.95 24.09
C VAL A 226 -12.14 -18.86 23.90
N PRO A 227 -11.00 -18.35 23.37
CA PRO A 227 -9.83 -19.19 23.21
C PRO A 227 -9.30 -19.70 24.54
N SER A 228 -8.98 -20.98 24.61
CA SER A 228 -8.27 -21.60 25.74
C SER A 228 -6.81 -21.15 25.77
N GLU A 229 -6.14 -21.38 26.90
CA GLU A 229 -4.69 -21.10 27.02
C GLU A 229 -3.87 -21.85 25.96
N GLU A 230 -4.25 -23.08 25.63
CA GLU A 230 -3.60 -23.87 24.57
C GLU A 230 -3.79 -23.24 23.21
N GLU A 231 -5.00 -22.77 22.88
CA GLU A 231 -5.28 -22.08 21.62
C GLU A 231 -4.56 -20.72 21.53
N LEU A 232 -4.44 -20.00 22.65
CA LEU A 232 -3.65 -18.78 22.72
C LEU A 232 -2.15 -19.05 22.48
N GLN A 233 -1.60 -20.14 23.01
CA GLN A 233 -0.21 -20.53 22.69
C GLN A 233 -0.05 -20.94 21.23
N LYS A 234 -1.04 -21.63 20.62
CA LYS A 234 -1.05 -21.91 19.19
C LYS A 234 -1.10 -20.63 18.35
N ALA A 235 -1.89 -19.63 18.77
CA ALA A 235 -1.91 -18.32 18.11
C ALA A 235 -0.53 -17.64 18.17
N LYS A 236 0.14 -17.68 19.32
CA LYS A 236 1.51 -17.16 19.47
C LYS A 236 2.48 -17.87 18.52
N GLU A 237 2.46 -19.20 18.48
CA GLU A 237 3.32 -19.96 17.57
C GLU A 237 3.01 -19.66 16.09
N PHE A 238 1.74 -19.47 15.75
CA PHE A 238 1.33 -19.06 14.40
C PHE A 238 1.88 -17.67 14.03
N GLY A 239 1.90 -16.73 14.98
CA GLY A 239 2.57 -15.43 14.84
C GLY A 239 4.07 -15.56 14.56
N LYS A 240 4.78 -16.46 15.28
CA LYS A 240 6.20 -16.75 15.02
C LYS A 240 6.43 -17.30 13.62
N GLN A 241 5.62 -18.26 13.21
CA GLN A 241 5.73 -18.88 11.87
C GLN A 241 5.51 -17.84 10.77
N PHE A 242 4.51 -16.95 10.93
CA PHE A 242 4.32 -15.83 10.04
C PHE A 242 5.57 -14.93 9.97
N ALA A 243 6.10 -14.52 11.12
CA ALA A 243 7.29 -13.68 11.17
C ALA A 243 8.51 -14.33 10.48
N ARG A 244 8.74 -15.63 10.68
CA ARG A 244 9.78 -16.40 9.98
C ARG A 244 9.57 -16.45 8.47
N SER A 245 8.33 -16.42 8.00
CA SER A 245 8.04 -16.40 6.57
C SER A 245 8.42 -15.08 5.89
N LEU A 246 8.47 -13.96 6.67
CA LEU A 246 8.84 -12.64 6.17
C LEU A 246 10.35 -12.51 5.89
N ALA A 247 11.18 -13.38 6.47
CA ALA A 247 12.64 -13.36 6.33
C ALA A 247 13.15 -14.07 5.05
N LYS A 248 12.25 -14.63 4.24
CA LYS A 248 12.57 -15.30 2.96
C LYS A 248 12.42 -14.34 1.80
#